data_281cd4e046a76331e1fe2c669e9a795d
#
_entry.id   281cd4e046a76331e1fe2c669e9a795d
#
_cell.length_a   1.000
_cell.length_b   1.000
_cell.length_c   1.000
_cell.angle_alpha   90.00
_cell.angle_beta   90.00
_cell.angle_gamma   90.00
#
_symmetry.space_group_name_H-M   'P 1'
#
loop_
_entity.id
_entity.type
_entity.pdbx_description
1 polymer ?
#
loop_
_entity_poly.entity_id
_entity_poly.type
_entity_poly.pdbx_seq_one_letter_code
_entity_poly.pdbx_strand_id
1 'polypeptide(L)'
;CLVGSEMSIRDSLHPVLDDAAIARMTSLALAHVGDAVYEILVRTHLACGGTQTAKNLHSRTIQLVRASAQAGAVKRIQPMLDEDEQTVLRHGRNTKPKSVPKSASVAEYAYATALEALFGWLYLKGRYERINELFEVICQGFDAK
;
A
#
# COMPACT_ATOMS: atom_id res chain seq x y z
N CYS A 1 7.66 -12.69 16.72
CA CYS A 1 7.14 -11.52 16.02
C CYS A 1 7.06 -10.26 16.86
N LEU A 2 7.61 -10.27 18.06
CA LEU A 2 7.49 -9.12 18.95
C LEU A 2 8.79 -8.34 19.01
N VAL A 3 8.69 -7.05 18.77
CA VAL A 3 9.80 -6.13 18.91
C VAL A 3 9.59 -5.39 20.22
N GLY A 4 10.03 -5.98 21.30
CA GLY A 4 9.77 -5.45 22.62
C GLY A 4 8.48 -5.97 23.21
N SER A 5 8.56 -6.42 24.46
CA SER A 5 7.45 -7.09 25.13
C SER A 5 6.24 -6.19 25.41
N GLU A 6 6.45 -4.89 25.45
CA GLU A 6 5.37 -3.95 25.79
C GLU A 6 4.46 -3.63 24.61
N MET A 7 5.00 -3.64 23.41
CA MET A 7 4.27 -3.25 22.21
C MET A 7 3.16 -4.23 21.87
N SER A 8 3.47 -5.50 21.94
CA SER A 8 2.65 -6.55 21.38
C SER A 8 1.30 -6.72 22.06
N ILE A 9 1.24 -6.48 23.37
CA ILE A 9 0.03 -6.72 24.13
C ILE A 9 -0.94 -5.54 24.00
N ARG A 10 -0.40 -4.36 23.75
CA ARG A 10 -1.18 -3.14 23.82
C ARG A 10 -1.76 -2.71 22.51
N ASP A 11 -1.05 -2.94 21.41
CA ASP A 11 -1.51 -2.43 20.12
C ASP A 11 -0.87 -3.20 18.97
N SER A 12 -1.47 -4.32 18.64
CA SER A 12 -1.03 -5.12 17.49
C SER A 12 -1.38 -4.45 16.16
N LEU A 13 -2.43 -3.64 16.15
CA LEU A 13 -2.86 -2.95 14.94
C LEU A 13 -1.96 -1.77 14.60
N HIS A 14 -1.37 -1.15 15.64
CA HIS A 14 -0.49 0.01 15.45
C HIS A 14 0.89 -0.31 16.05
N PRO A 15 1.68 -1.17 15.39
CA PRO A 15 2.98 -1.57 15.91
C PRO A 15 3.91 -0.35 16.01
N VAL A 16 4.74 -0.36 17.04
CA VAL A 16 5.77 0.68 17.20
C VAL A 16 7.12 0.04 16.93
N LEU A 17 7.71 0.40 15.81
CA LEU A 17 9.03 -0.07 15.43
C LEU A 17 9.98 1.12 15.37
N ASP A 18 11.24 0.92 15.76
CA ASP A 18 12.22 1.97 15.61
C ASP A 18 12.69 2.07 14.14
N ASP A 19 13.29 3.20 13.81
CA ASP A 19 13.71 3.47 12.44
C ASP A 19 14.75 2.45 11.95
N ALA A 20 15.61 1.96 12.86
CA ALA A 20 16.62 0.97 12.51
C ALA A 20 15.98 -0.36 12.11
N ALA A 21 14.95 -0.78 12.81
CA ALA A 21 14.22 -2.02 12.48
C ALA A 21 13.58 -1.91 11.10
N ILE A 22 12.95 -0.78 10.81
CA ILE A 22 12.30 -0.55 9.51
C ILE A 22 13.34 -0.49 8.39
N ALA A 23 14.48 0.16 8.64
CA ALA A 23 15.54 0.29 7.65
C ALA A 23 16.14 -1.06 7.25
N ARG A 24 16.05 -2.07 8.11
CA ARG A 24 16.54 -3.42 7.82
C ARG A 24 15.55 -4.25 7.02
N MET A 25 14.32 -3.79 6.83
CA MET A 25 13.32 -4.53 6.08
C MET A 25 13.57 -4.43 4.59
N THR A 26 13.38 -5.55 3.89
CA THR A 26 13.44 -5.55 2.43
C THR A 26 12.21 -4.86 1.85
N SER A 27 12.32 -4.40 0.61
CA SER A 27 11.16 -3.85 -0.10
C SER A 27 10.02 -4.86 -0.21
N LEU A 28 10.34 -6.14 -0.35
CA LEU A 28 9.31 -7.18 -0.41
C LEU A 28 8.60 -7.37 0.94
N ALA A 29 9.31 -7.26 2.06
CA ALA A 29 8.69 -7.31 3.38
C ALA A 29 7.77 -6.10 3.60
N LEU A 30 8.23 -4.92 3.21
CA LEU A 30 7.40 -3.71 3.27
C LEU A 30 6.16 -3.84 2.39
N ALA A 31 6.33 -4.36 1.17
CA ALA A 31 5.21 -4.56 0.25
C ALA A 31 4.22 -5.59 0.78
N HIS A 32 4.71 -6.62 1.46
CA HIS A 32 3.85 -7.64 2.07
C HIS A 32 2.89 -7.01 3.10
N VAL A 33 3.40 -6.12 3.94
CA VAL A 33 2.58 -5.37 4.89
C VAL A 33 1.68 -4.39 4.15
N GLY A 34 2.25 -3.66 3.20
CA GLY A 34 1.54 -2.62 2.46
C GLY A 34 0.41 -3.14 1.59
N ASP A 35 0.53 -4.37 1.09
CA ASP A 35 -0.57 -5.01 0.37
C ASP A 35 -1.83 -5.06 1.24
N ALA A 36 -1.68 -5.49 2.48
CA ALA A 36 -2.81 -5.55 3.42
C ALA A 36 -3.30 -4.16 3.82
N VAL A 37 -2.38 -3.22 4.03
CA VAL A 37 -2.75 -1.83 4.35
C VAL A 37 -3.56 -1.21 3.22
N TYR A 38 -3.09 -1.34 1.99
CA TYR A 38 -3.79 -0.79 0.83
C TYR A 38 -5.15 -1.44 0.66
N GLU A 39 -5.23 -2.74 0.83
CA GLU A 39 -6.49 -3.46 0.67
C GLU A 39 -7.51 -3.07 1.74
N ILE A 40 -7.10 -2.87 3.00
CA ILE A 40 -8.05 -2.42 4.02
C ILE A 40 -8.57 -1.02 3.72
N LEU A 41 -7.73 -0.14 3.17
CA LEU A 41 -8.16 1.20 2.77
C LEU A 41 -9.20 1.12 1.65
N VAL A 42 -8.94 0.32 0.63
CA VAL A 42 -9.88 0.14 -0.50
C VAL A 42 -11.19 -0.48 -0.04
N ARG A 43 -11.12 -1.55 0.73
CA ARG A 43 -12.31 -2.25 1.22
C ARG A 43 -13.17 -1.34 2.12
N THR A 44 -12.53 -0.58 3.00
CA THR A 44 -13.22 0.35 3.87
C THR A 44 -13.89 1.45 3.05
N HIS A 45 -13.17 2.01 2.07
CA HIS A 45 -13.71 3.02 1.17
C HIS A 45 -14.98 2.52 0.47
N LEU A 46 -14.92 1.31 -0.08
CA LEU A 46 -16.06 0.72 -0.79
C LEU A 46 -17.22 0.41 0.16
N ALA A 47 -16.92 -0.16 1.32
CA ALA A 47 -17.96 -0.52 2.29
C ALA A 47 -18.69 0.71 2.83
N CYS A 48 -17.98 1.81 3.01
CA CYS A 48 -18.56 3.05 3.52
C CYS A 48 -19.27 3.86 2.43
N GLY A 49 -19.15 3.47 1.19
CA GLY A 49 -19.71 4.21 0.05
C GLY A 49 -21.17 3.93 -0.23
N GLY A 50 -21.84 3.13 0.57
CA GLY A 50 -23.28 2.86 0.42
C GLY A 50 -23.61 1.38 0.52
N THR A 51 -24.87 1.07 0.30
CA THR A 51 -25.37 -0.32 0.38
C THR A 51 -24.96 -1.09 -0.86
N GLN A 52 -24.20 -2.15 -0.67
CA GLN A 52 -23.74 -3.01 -1.77
C GLN A 52 -23.76 -4.46 -1.35
N THR A 53 -23.89 -5.34 -2.34
CA THR A 53 -23.80 -6.78 -2.08
C THR A 53 -22.36 -7.18 -1.86
N ALA A 54 -22.15 -8.29 -1.16
CA ALA A 54 -20.81 -8.84 -0.96
C ALA A 54 -20.12 -9.11 -2.31
N LYS A 55 -20.87 -9.59 -3.30
CA LYS A 55 -20.34 -9.84 -4.64
C LYS A 55 -19.83 -8.56 -5.31
N ASN A 56 -20.58 -7.47 -5.20
CA ASN A 56 -20.21 -6.18 -5.76
C ASN A 56 -18.97 -5.63 -5.07
N LEU A 57 -18.92 -5.69 -3.74
CA LEU A 57 -17.76 -5.24 -2.98
C LEU A 57 -16.49 -5.99 -3.38
N HIS A 58 -16.60 -7.32 -3.50
CA HIS A 58 -15.48 -8.16 -3.90
C HIS A 58 -14.99 -7.81 -5.32
N SER A 59 -15.92 -7.71 -6.27
CA SER A 59 -15.61 -7.39 -7.65
C SER A 59 -14.93 -6.03 -7.80
N ARG A 60 -15.46 -5.02 -7.11
CA ARG A 60 -14.88 -3.67 -7.15
C ARG A 60 -13.51 -3.63 -6.48
N THR A 61 -13.34 -4.36 -5.38
CA THR A 61 -12.05 -4.45 -4.71
C THR A 61 -10.98 -4.97 -5.67
N ILE A 62 -11.28 -6.07 -6.37
CA ILE A 62 -10.34 -6.65 -7.35
C ILE A 62 -9.94 -5.62 -8.40
N GLN A 63 -10.89 -4.84 -8.92
CA GLN A 63 -10.62 -3.82 -9.93
C GLN A 63 -9.68 -2.72 -9.42
N LEU A 64 -9.80 -2.36 -8.14
CA LEU A 64 -9.04 -1.26 -7.57
C LEU A 64 -7.68 -1.67 -7.02
N VAL A 65 -7.48 -2.96 -6.70
CA VAL A 65 -6.19 -3.42 -6.16
C VAL A 65 -5.33 -4.14 -7.19
N ARG A 66 -5.82 -4.33 -8.41
CA ARG A 66 -5.00 -4.98 -9.45
C ARG A 66 -3.81 -4.09 -9.85
N ALA A 67 -2.79 -4.70 -10.41
CA ALA A 67 -1.53 -4.01 -10.69
C ALA A 67 -1.67 -2.78 -11.58
N SER A 68 -2.55 -2.83 -12.59
CA SER A 68 -2.78 -1.67 -13.47
C SER A 68 -3.39 -0.49 -12.72
N ALA A 69 -4.31 -0.76 -11.81
CA ALA A 69 -4.94 0.29 -10.99
C ALA A 69 -3.93 0.89 -10.02
N GLN A 70 -3.10 0.04 -9.41
CA GLN A 70 -2.06 0.52 -8.50
C GLN A 70 -0.99 1.33 -9.24
N ALA A 71 -0.63 0.95 -10.46
CA ALA A 71 0.29 1.74 -11.28
C ALA A 71 -0.29 3.13 -11.56
N GLY A 72 -1.58 3.23 -11.84
CA GLY A 72 -2.26 4.51 -11.99
C GLY A 72 -2.24 5.33 -10.71
N ALA A 73 -2.43 4.66 -9.57
CA ALA A 73 -2.37 5.33 -8.26
C ALA A 73 -0.99 5.95 -8.00
N VAL A 74 0.07 5.24 -8.34
CA VAL A 74 1.45 5.77 -8.20
C VAL A 74 1.60 7.07 -8.98
N LYS A 75 1.13 7.10 -10.23
CA LYS A 75 1.23 8.30 -11.07
C LYS A 75 0.54 9.49 -10.45
N ARG A 76 -0.57 9.26 -9.75
CA ARG A 76 -1.32 10.35 -9.12
C ARG A 76 -0.61 10.92 -7.90
N ILE A 77 0.06 10.09 -7.10
CA ILE A 77 0.68 10.54 -5.85
C ILE A 77 2.16 10.90 -5.99
N GLN A 78 2.83 10.41 -7.03
CA GLN A 78 4.26 10.58 -7.19
C GLN A 78 4.73 12.04 -7.08
N PRO A 79 4.02 13.03 -7.69
CA PRO A 79 4.45 14.42 -7.59
C PRO A 79 4.40 15.01 -6.19
N MET A 80 3.65 14.41 -5.28
CA MET A 80 3.51 14.94 -3.91
C MET A 80 4.39 14.22 -2.89
N LEU A 81 5.15 13.23 -3.31
CA LEU A 81 6.01 12.46 -2.40
C LEU A 81 7.27 13.25 -2.03
N ASP A 82 7.67 13.15 -0.75
CA ASP A 82 8.93 13.72 -0.31
C ASP A 82 10.09 12.81 -0.71
N GLU A 83 11.31 13.23 -0.39
CA GLU A 83 12.53 12.52 -0.80
C GLU A 83 12.60 11.10 -0.24
N ASP A 84 12.26 10.93 1.03
CA ASP A 84 12.28 9.61 1.68
C ASP A 84 11.23 8.68 1.08
N GLU A 85 10.03 9.20 0.85
CA GLU A 85 8.95 8.45 0.23
C GLU A 85 9.32 8.02 -1.19
N GLN A 86 9.94 8.91 -1.95
CA GLN A 86 10.41 8.58 -3.30
C GLN A 86 11.48 7.51 -3.28
N THR A 87 12.37 7.53 -2.29
CA THR A 87 13.39 6.50 -2.14
C THR A 87 12.78 5.14 -1.89
N VAL A 88 11.80 5.05 -1.00
CA VAL A 88 11.11 3.80 -0.72
C VAL A 88 10.39 3.29 -1.97
N LEU A 89 9.70 4.19 -2.67
CA LEU A 89 8.99 3.87 -3.90
C LEU A 89 9.95 3.30 -4.96
N ARG A 90 11.08 3.97 -5.16
CA ARG A 90 12.08 3.56 -6.15
C ARG A 90 12.66 2.19 -5.83
N HIS A 91 13.02 1.94 -4.57
CA HIS A 91 13.54 0.64 -4.16
C HIS A 91 12.51 -0.47 -4.39
N GLY A 92 11.25 -0.21 -4.11
CA GLY A 92 10.18 -1.16 -4.36
C GLY A 92 10.02 -1.45 -5.84
N ARG A 93 10.04 -0.40 -6.67
CA ARG A 93 9.93 -0.54 -8.13
C ARG A 93 11.09 -1.34 -8.72
N ASN A 94 12.29 -1.18 -8.17
CA ASN A 94 13.49 -1.83 -8.69
C ASN A 94 13.68 -3.25 -8.15
N THR A 95 12.81 -3.71 -7.27
CA THR A 95 12.86 -5.07 -6.74
C THR A 95 12.42 -6.04 -7.84
N LYS A 96 13.23 -7.07 -8.11
CA LYS A 96 12.91 -8.06 -9.14
C LYS A 96 11.83 -9.01 -8.62
N PRO A 97 10.71 -9.16 -9.33
CA PRO A 97 9.69 -10.12 -8.93
C PRO A 97 10.14 -11.54 -9.25
N LYS A 98 9.70 -12.50 -8.43
CA LYS A 98 9.92 -13.92 -8.73
C LYS A 98 9.03 -14.38 -9.88
N SER A 99 7.84 -13.82 -9.97
CA SER A 99 6.90 -14.11 -11.05
C SER A 99 5.98 -12.92 -11.23
N VAL A 100 5.50 -12.70 -12.45
CA VAL A 100 4.56 -11.64 -12.77
C VAL A 100 3.27 -12.30 -13.25
N PRO A 101 2.10 -11.91 -12.68
CA PRO A 101 0.82 -12.44 -13.16
C PRO A 101 0.63 -12.16 -14.64
N LYS A 102 0.00 -13.08 -15.35
CA LYS A 102 -0.23 -12.93 -16.81
C LYS A 102 -1.09 -11.71 -17.15
N SER A 103 -1.90 -11.25 -16.22
CA SER A 103 -2.80 -10.11 -16.41
C SER A 103 -2.12 -8.76 -16.28
N ALA A 104 -0.85 -8.72 -15.90
CA ALA A 104 -0.13 -7.47 -15.64
C ALA A 104 1.16 -7.43 -16.45
N SER A 105 1.53 -6.23 -16.89
CA SER A 105 2.87 -6.03 -17.47
C SER A 105 3.91 -6.01 -16.35
N VAL A 106 5.17 -6.22 -16.72
CA VAL A 106 6.27 -6.14 -15.75
C VAL A 106 6.33 -4.76 -15.09
N ALA A 107 6.11 -3.71 -15.89
CA ALA A 107 6.12 -2.34 -15.38
C ALA A 107 4.98 -2.10 -14.39
N GLU A 108 3.77 -2.54 -14.71
CA GLU A 108 2.63 -2.39 -13.81
C GLU A 108 2.85 -3.13 -12.49
N TYR A 109 3.38 -4.33 -12.57
CA TYR A 109 3.68 -5.12 -11.37
C TYR A 109 4.74 -4.43 -10.51
N ALA A 110 5.77 -3.86 -11.14
CA ALA A 110 6.82 -3.13 -10.42
C ALA A 110 6.24 -1.91 -9.69
N TYR A 111 5.35 -1.16 -10.33
CA TYR A 111 4.70 -0.02 -9.67
C TYR A 111 3.76 -0.45 -8.55
N ALA A 112 3.06 -1.56 -8.72
CA ALA A 112 2.21 -2.10 -7.65
C ALA A 112 3.05 -2.47 -6.43
N THR A 113 4.18 -3.16 -6.63
CA THR A 113 5.11 -3.48 -5.55
C THR A 113 5.64 -2.22 -4.87
N ALA A 114 5.95 -1.19 -5.67
CA ALA A 114 6.44 0.08 -5.16
C ALA A 114 5.39 0.76 -4.26
N LEU A 115 4.15 0.78 -4.70
CA LEU A 115 3.05 1.37 -3.93
C LEU A 115 2.84 0.64 -2.61
N GLU A 116 2.84 -0.68 -2.67
CA GLU A 116 2.67 -1.51 -1.47
C GLU A 116 3.83 -1.30 -0.49
N ALA A 117 5.06 -1.23 -1.01
CA ALA A 117 6.23 -0.97 -0.15
C ALA A 117 6.12 0.39 0.53
N LEU A 118 5.69 1.42 -0.20
CA LEU A 118 5.50 2.76 0.36
C LEU A 118 4.45 2.75 1.48
N PHE A 119 3.30 2.13 1.23
CA PHE A 119 2.22 2.10 2.22
C PHE A 119 2.59 1.26 3.44
N GLY A 120 3.32 0.16 3.26
CA GLY A 120 3.84 -0.63 4.35
C GLY A 120 4.84 0.15 5.20
N TRP A 121 5.73 0.90 4.55
CA TRP A 121 6.70 1.75 5.23
C TRP A 121 6.04 2.84 6.05
N LEU A 122 5.07 3.55 5.46
CA LEU A 122 4.32 4.59 6.17
C LEU A 122 3.56 4.02 7.37
N TYR A 123 2.94 2.85 7.18
CA TYR A 123 2.20 2.20 8.25
C TYR A 123 3.11 1.83 9.43
N LEU A 124 4.25 1.22 9.15
CA LEU A 124 5.20 0.82 10.19
C LEU A 124 5.85 2.01 10.88
N LYS A 125 5.99 3.12 10.18
CA LYS A 125 6.45 4.39 10.76
C LYS A 125 5.38 5.10 11.58
N GLY A 126 4.15 4.61 11.57
CA GLY A 126 3.04 5.26 12.26
C GLY A 126 2.54 6.53 11.58
N ARG A 127 2.85 6.71 10.31
CA ARG A 127 2.44 7.93 9.57
C ARG A 127 1.06 7.76 8.95
N TYR A 128 0.08 7.57 9.79
CA TYR A 128 -1.29 7.26 9.36
C TYR A 128 -1.97 8.43 8.65
N GLU A 129 -1.70 9.65 9.10
CA GLU A 129 -2.24 10.85 8.43
C GLU A 129 -1.72 10.97 7.00
N ARG A 130 -0.44 10.65 6.81
CA ARG A 130 0.16 10.68 5.48
C ARG A 130 -0.46 9.63 4.58
N ILE A 131 -0.72 8.44 5.12
CA ILE A 131 -1.45 7.39 4.38
C ILE A 131 -2.80 7.93 3.92
N ASN A 132 -3.52 8.60 4.80
CA ASN A 132 -4.83 9.17 4.48
C ASN A 132 -4.74 10.23 3.39
N GLU A 133 -3.74 11.11 3.47
CA GLU A 133 -3.53 12.14 2.45
C GLU A 133 -3.29 11.52 1.07
N LEU A 134 -2.40 10.55 1.00
CA LEU A 134 -2.08 9.89 -0.27
C LEU A 134 -3.29 9.11 -0.80
N PHE A 135 -3.97 8.40 0.08
CA PHE A 135 -5.12 7.59 -0.33
C PHE A 135 -6.27 8.46 -0.81
N GLU A 136 -6.47 9.63 -0.22
CA GLU A 136 -7.50 10.56 -0.68
C GLU A 136 -7.26 10.99 -2.12
N VAL A 137 -6.01 11.28 -2.48
CA VAL A 137 -5.64 11.61 -3.85
C VAL A 137 -5.87 10.42 -4.78
N ILE A 138 -5.53 9.21 -4.32
CA ILE A 138 -5.76 7.98 -5.09
C ILE A 138 -7.26 7.77 -5.33
N CYS A 139 -8.08 7.97 -4.32
CA CYS A 139 -9.54 7.81 -4.43
C CYS A 139 -10.16 8.71 -5.50
N GLN A 140 -9.59 9.88 -5.73
CA GLN A 140 -10.08 10.78 -6.77
C GLN A 140 -9.99 10.13 -8.15
N GLY A 141 -9.11 9.17 -8.33
CA GLY A 141 -8.98 8.42 -9.57
C GLY A 141 -9.91 7.22 -9.70
N PHE A 142 -10.56 6.81 -8.62
CA PHE A 142 -11.40 5.60 -8.65
C PHE A 142 -12.66 5.79 -9.49
N ASP A 143 -13.20 6.99 -9.50
CA ASP A 143 -14.43 7.31 -10.22
C ASP A 143 -14.13 8.01 -11.55
N ALA A 144 -12.89 8.28 -11.85
CA ALA A 144 -12.48 8.89 -13.11
C ALA A 144 -12.41 7.79 -14.18
N LYS A 145 -13.20 7.95 -15.22
CA LYS A 145 -13.20 7.04 -16.37
C LYS A 145 -12.49 7.63 -17.54
#